data_f1163b3c2b2f3443fae2a06462e9296e
#
_entry.id   f1163b3c2b2f3443fae2a06462e9296e
#
_cell.length_a   1.000
_cell.length_b   1.000
_cell.length_c   1.000
_cell.angle_alpha   90.00
_cell.angle_beta   90.00
_cell.angle_gamma   90.00
#
_symmetry.space_group_name_H-M   'P 1'
#
loop_
_entity.id
_entity.type
_entity.pdbx_description
1 polymer ?
#
loop_
_entity_poly.entity_id
_entity_poly.type
_entity_poly.pdbx_seq_one_letter_code
_entity_poly.pdbx_strand_id
1 'polypeptide(L)'
;LVDAGTERARFWGWSNIYTYTKSIGEQVLAASGVPFTIVRPAVVESSCEFPKKGWNEGVNTSAPFIYMALKGTVRFPGDPNVHLDIIPVDMVAAGMIASLAELIDGTQAAVYQYAVTDTNPCAMTRYLELIGLYKRKKVFEGKSTKLFDVASQHFESLGITKADYDRYGPHKVVKALEGASQVLGAAA
;
A
#
# COMPACT_ATOMS: atom_id res chain seq x y z
N LEU A 1 6.72 0.82 -24.54
CA LEU A 1 7.41 1.69 -23.57
C LEU A 1 7.48 1.05 -22.19
N VAL A 2 6.36 0.52 -21.65
CA VAL A 2 6.34 -0.11 -20.30
C VAL A 2 7.29 -1.31 -20.24
N ASP A 3 7.25 -2.19 -21.24
CA ASP A 3 8.12 -3.39 -21.27
C ASP A 3 9.59 -3.02 -21.31
N ALA A 4 9.99 -2.09 -22.19
CA ALA A 4 11.36 -1.59 -22.26
C ALA A 4 11.83 -0.93 -20.96
N GLY A 5 10.94 -0.18 -20.27
CA GLY A 5 11.22 0.38 -18.96
C GLY A 5 11.40 -0.69 -17.89
N THR A 6 10.60 -1.75 -17.93
CA THR A 6 10.69 -2.89 -17.01
C THR A 6 11.98 -3.67 -17.21
N GLU A 7 12.36 -3.95 -18.46
CA GLU A 7 13.62 -4.59 -18.79
C GLU A 7 14.83 -3.78 -18.33
N ARG A 8 14.78 -2.45 -18.55
CA ARG A 8 15.85 -1.54 -18.11
C ARG A 8 15.97 -1.51 -16.59
N ALA A 9 14.86 -1.46 -15.85
CA ALA A 9 14.85 -1.53 -14.40
C ALA A 9 15.50 -2.83 -13.90
N ARG A 10 15.10 -3.96 -14.46
CA ARG A 10 15.65 -5.29 -14.12
C ARG A 10 17.12 -5.41 -14.43
N PHE A 11 17.56 -4.88 -15.58
CA PHE A 11 18.99 -4.86 -15.94
C PHE A 11 19.85 -4.18 -14.87
N TRP A 12 19.32 -3.12 -14.24
CA TRP A 12 20.01 -2.39 -13.16
C TRP A 12 19.69 -2.95 -11.76
N GLY A 13 19.03 -4.12 -11.66
CA GLY A 13 18.75 -4.78 -10.38
C GLY A 13 17.51 -4.25 -9.64
N TRP A 14 16.67 -3.41 -10.27
CA TRP A 14 15.46 -2.89 -9.66
C TRP A 14 14.26 -3.81 -9.92
N SER A 15 13.43 -3.96 -8.90
CA SER A 15 12.24 -4.84 -8.97
C SER A 15 11.14 -4.33 -9.92
N ASN A 16 11.08 -3.01 -10.13
CA ASN A 16 10.07 -2.37 -10.97
C ASN A 16 10.51 -0.99 -11.46
N ILE A 17 9.74 -0.44 -12.42
CA ILE A 17 10.01 0.88 -13.02
C ILE A 17 9.90 2.00 -11.98
N TYR A 18 8.96 1.91 -11.03
CA TYR A 18 8.73 2.97 -10.04
C TYR A 18 9.99 3.19 -9.18
N THR A 19 10.52 2.14 -8.58
CA THR A 19 11.72 2.24 -7.74
C THR A 19 12.94 2.66 -8.57
N TYR A 20 13.03 2.20 -9.81
CA TYR A 20 14.10 2.61 -10.73
C TYR A 20 14.04 4.10 -11.04
N THR A 21 12.89 4.67 -11.38
CA THR A 21 12.76 6.11 -11.66
C THR A 21 13.02 6.98 -10.44
N LYS A 22 12.63 6.52 -9.23
CA LYS A 22 12.99 7.21 -7.98
C LYS A 22 14.51 7.25 -7.78
N SER A 23 15.19 6.14 -8.02
CA SER A 23 16.65 6.07 -7.94
C SER A 23 17.34 7.01 -8.93
N ILE A 24 16.85 7.13 -10.17
CA ILE A 24 17.35 8.10 -11.14
C ILE A 24 17.19 9.53 -10.63
N GLY A 25 16.03 9.85 -10.04
CA GLY A 25 15.77 11.18 -9.45
C GLY A 25 16.78 11.53 -8.36
N GLU A 26 17.11 10.60 -7.47
CA GLU A 26 18.14 10.80 -6.45
C GLU A 26 19.55 11.06 -7.08
N GLN A 27 19.89 10.31 -8.13
CA GLN A 27 21.17 10.49 -8.83
C GLN A 27 21.27 11.86 -9.54
N VAL A 28 20.17 12.31 -10.16
CA VAL A 28 20.11 13.63 -10.78
C VAL A 28 20.30 14.74 -9.75
N LEU A 29 19.66 14.62 -8.59
CA LEU A 29 19.86 15.56 -7.48
C LEU A 29 21.31 15.55 -6.99
N ALA A 30 21.89 14.39 -6.79
CA ALA A 30 23.29 14.25 -6.35
C ALA A 30 24.27 14.90 -7.33
N ALA A 31 23.97 14.88 -8.62
CA ALA A 31 24.79 15.50 -9.66
C ALA A 31 24.53 17.00 -9.87
N SER A 32 23.47 17.56 -9.27
CA SER A 32 23.03 18.93 -9.55
C SER A 32 23.87 20.03 -8.90
N GLY A 33 24.62 19.71 -7.84
CA GLY A 33 25.35 20.69 -7.02
C GLY A 33 24.47 21.57 -6.12
N VAL A 34 23.16 21.35 -6.11
CA VAL A 34 22.24 22.03 -5.22
C VAL A 34 22.27 21.37 -3.83
N PRO A 35 22.25 22.11 -2.71
CA PRO A 35 22.09 21.50 -1.40
C PRO A 35 20.78 20.72 -1.30
N PHE A 36 20.85 19.47 -0.86
CA PHE A 36 19.67 18.61 -0.74
C PHE A 36 19.83 17.61 0.40
N THR A 37 18.70 17.04 0.80
CA THR A 37 18.62 15.81 1.57
C THR A 37 17.53 14.93 0.99
N ILE A 38 17.64 13.62 1.14
CA ILE A 38 16.68 12.64 0.62
C ILE A 38 15.83 12.12 1.77
N VAL A 39 14.53 12.17 1.59
CA VAL A 39 13.55 11.58 2.51
C VAL A 39 12.95 10.34 1.86
N ARG A 40 13.06 9.20 2.53
CA ARG A 40 12.50 7.91 2.08
C ARG A 40 11.47 7.43 3.10
N PRO A 41 10.20 7.83 2.96
CA PRO A 41 9.15 7.33 3.84
C PRO A 41 8.81 5.87 3.51
N ALA A 42 8.36 5.15 4.52
CA ALA A 42 7.69 3.86 4.37
C ALA A 42 6.34 4.00 3.66
N VAL A 43 5.41 3.07 3.82
CA VAL A 43 4.08 3.16 3.20
C VAL A 43 3.29 4.31 3.85
N VAL A 44 3.12 5.40 3.11
CA VAL A 44 2.42 6.58 3.62
C VAL A 44 0.91 6.36 3.53
N GLU A 45 0.23 6.53 4.66
CA GLU A 45 -1.21 6.34 4.82
C GLU A 45 -1.89 7.56 5.44
N SER A 46 -3.19 7.42 5.71
CA SER A 46 -4.03 8.47 6.28
C SER A 46 -3.40 9.18 7.49
N SER A 47 -3.70 10.45 7.64
CA SER A 47 -3.21 11.26 8.76
C SER A 47 -3.65 10.73 10.13
N CYS A 48 -2.77 10.87 11.12
CA CYS A 48 -3.05 10.56 12.52
C CYS A 48 -3.88 11.66 13.19
N GLU A 49 -3.56 12.91 12.92
CA GLU A 49 -4.19 14.06 13.57
C GLU A 49 -4.53 15.19 12.59
N PHE A 50 -3.60 15.59 11.73
CA PHE A 50 -3.75 16.79 10.89
C PHE A 50 -3.92 16.45 9.40
N PRO A 51 -4.84 17.11 8.67
CA PRO A 51 -5.80 18.16 9.11
C PRO A 51 -6.94 17.61 9.96
N LYS A 52 -7.20 16.31 9.91
CA LYS A 52 -8.12 15.54 10.74
C LYS A 52 -7.79 14.05 10.71
N LYS A 53 -8.11 13.35 11.76
CA LYS A 53 -7.88 11.89 11.85
C LYS A 53 -8.48 11.13 10.68
N GLY A 54 -7.65 10.29 10.03
CA GLY A 54 -8.04 9.48 8.89
C GLY A 54 -8.18 10.24 7.57
N TRP A 55 -7.70 11.50 7.48
CA TRP A 55 -7.70 12.22 6.22
C TRP A 55 -6.81 11.53 5.18
N ASN A 56 -7.36 11.34 3.99
CA ASN A 56 -6.68 10.84 2.82
C ASN A 56 -7.37 11.41 1.57
N GLU A 57 -6.60 11.84 0.58
CA GLU A 57 -7.11 12.28 -0.71
C GLU A 57 -6.87 11.22 -1.78
N GLY A 58 -7.96 10.85 -2.45
CA GLY A 58 -7.91 9.89 -3.55
C GLY A 58 -7.97 8.43 -3.11
N VAL A 59 -7.91 7.55 -4.10
CA VAL A 59 -7.93 6.09 -3.95
C VAL A 59 -6.54 5.57 -4.34
N ASN A 60 -5.62 5.62 -3.40
CA ASN A 60 -4.22 5.25 -3.60
C ASN A 60 -3.72 4.34 -2.47
N THR A 61 -2.51 3.87 -2.58
CA THR A 61 -1.80 3.02 -1.63
C THR A 61 -2.64 1.81 -1.19
N SER A 62 -3.12 1.75 0.04
CA SER A 62 -3.94 0.65 0.55
C SER A 62 -5.45 0.84 0.37
N ALA A 63 -5.91 2.02 -0.03
CA ALA A 63 -7.34 2.32 -0.15
C ALA A 63 -8.10 1.36 -1.09
N PRO A 64 -7.58 0.94 -2.27
CA PRO A 64 -8.23 -0.07 -3.10
C PRO A 64 -8.38 -1.41 -2.39
N PHE A 65 -7.37 -1.83 -1.63
CA PHE A 65 -7.38 -3.06 -0.86
C PHE A 65 -8.42 -2.99 0.27
N ILE A 66 -8.42 -1.90 1.05
CA ILE A 66 -9.39 -1.66 2.11
C ILE A 66 -10.82 -1.67 1.52
N TYR A 67 -11.02 -0.99 0.39
CA TYR A 67 -12.32 -0.95 -0.28
C TYR A 67 -12.81 -2.36 -0.66
N MET A 68 -11.96 -3.19 -1.26
CA MET A 68 -12.29 -4.57 -1.60
C MET A 68 -12.61 -5.39 -0.35
N ALA A 69 -11.81 -5.27 0.70
CA ALA A 69 -12.03 -5.97 1.96
C ALA A 69 -13.34 -5.56 2.64
N LEU A 70 -13.73 -4.29 2.55
CA LEU A 70 -15.02 -3.79 3.06
C LEU A 70 -16.21 -4.29 2.23
N LYS A 71 -16.05 -4.53 0.94
CA LYS A 71 -17.11 -5.01 0.04
C LYS A 71 -17.33 -6.52 0.09
N GLY A 72 -16.35 -7.29 0.51
CA GLY A 72 -16.46 -8.74 0.53
C GLY A 72 -15.35 -9.43 1.32
N THR A 73 -15.25 -10.73 1.13
CA THR A 73 -14.15 -11.53 1.66
C THR A 73 -12.97 -11.43 0.70
N VAL A 74 -11.86 -10.93 1.18
CA VAL A 74 -10.61 -10.92 0.43
C VAL A 74 -9.70 -12.01 1.00
N ARG A 75 -9.31 -12.95 0.15
CA ARG A 75 -8.22 -13.88 0.45
C ARG A 75 -6.92 -13.21 0.07
N PHE A 76 -6.13 -12.86 1.06
CA PHE A 76 -4.88 -12.15 0.86
C PHE A 76 -3.72 -12.98 1.43
N PRO A 77 -2.57 -13.07 0.71
CA PRO A 77 -1.40 -13.73 1.25
C PRO A 77 -0.91 -12.92 2.45
N GLY A 78 -1.14 -13.44 3.64
CA GLY A 78 -0.80 -12.81 4.91
C GLY A 78 0.08 -13.75 5.71
N ASP A 79 1.41 -13.60 5.59
CA ASP A 79 2.32 -14.22 6.53
C ASP A 79 2.26 -13.43 7.85
N PRO A 80 1.99 -14.07 8.99
CA PRO A 80 1.94 -13.40 10.29
C PRO A 80 3.28 -12.76 10.70
N ASN A 81 4.38 -13.20 10.09
CA ASN A 81 5.71 -12.65 10.34
C ASN A 81 6.02 -11.42 9.47
N VAL A 82 5.18 -11.10 8.48
CA VAL A 82 5.35 -9.91 7.65
C VAL A 82 4.71 -8.72 8.35
N HIS A 83 5.53 -7.73 8.63
CA HIS A 83 5.09 -6.44 9.14
C HIS A 83 4.98 -5.43 8.01
N LEU A 84 3.92 -4.63 8.04
CA LEU A 84 3.74 -3.48 7.18
C LEU A 84 4.31 -2.26 7.87
N ASP A 85 5.25 -1.61 7.24
CA ASP A 85 5.74 -0.33 7.70
C ASP A 85 4.84 0.77 7.16
N ILE A 86 3.94 1.26 8.01
CA ILE A 86 2.91 2.23 7.67
C ILE A 86 3.10 3.47 8.52
N ILE A 87 3.34 4.60 7.86
CA ILE A 87 3.53 5.90 8.53
C ILE A 87 2.42 6.88 8.15
N PRO A 88 1.83 7.62 9.11
CA PRO A 88 0.87 8.67 8.83
C PRO A 88 1.47 9.82 8.01
N VAL A 89 0.69 10.34 7.05
CA VAL A 89 1.15 11.40 6.14
C VAL A 89 1.54 12.70 6.86
N ASP A 90 0.87 13.04 7.94
CA ASP A 90 1.17 14.20 8.75
C ASP A 90 2.50 14.06 9.51
N MET A 91 2.86 12.85 9.92
CA MET A 91 4.19 12.57 10.50
C MET A 91 5.29 12.71 9.44
N VAL A 92 5.04 12.24 8.21
CA VAL A 92 5.99 12.43 7.09
C VAL A 92 6.18 13.91 6.81
N ALA A 93 5.08 14.69 6.74
CA ALA A 93 5.14 16.11 6.51
C ALA A 93 5.94 16.85 7.61
N ALA A 94 5.69 16.51 8.87
CA ALA A 94 6.43 17.07 9.99
C ALA A 94 7.92 16.73 9.92
N GLY A 95 8.25 15.49 9.60
CA GLY A 95 9.64 15.04 9.40
C GLY A 95 10.32 15.79 8.26
N MET A 96 9.64 16.01 7.12
CA MET A 96 10.18 16.78 6.00
C MET A 96 10.49 18.23 6.39
N ILE A 97 9.62 18.87 7.20
CA ILE A 97 9.87 20.22 7.72
C ILE A 97 11.11 20.23 8.63
N ALA A 98 11.25 19.22 9.50
CA ALA A 98 12.42 19.11 10.37
C ALA A 98 13.70 18.89 9.55
N SER A 99 13.68 17.98 8.56
CA SER A 99 14.84 17.77 7.67
C SER A 99 15.20 19.01 6.86
N LEU A 100 14.21 19.84 6.48
CA LEU A 100 14.45 21.12 5.82
C LEU A 100 15.16 22.11 6.74
N ALA A 101 14.79 22.16 8.02
CA ALA A 101 15.47 23.01 8.99
C ALA A 101 16.94 22.60 9.14
N GLU A 102 17.23 21.30 9.28
CA GLU A 102 18.61 20.79 9.34
C GLU A 102 19.39 21.08 8.04
N LEU A 103 18.74 21.01 6.87
CA LEU A 103 19.35 21.38 5.59
C LEU A 103 19.75 22.87 5.55
N ILE A 104 18.90 23.76 6.09
CA ILE A 104 19.18 25.20 6.16
C ILE A 104 20.36 25.46 7.12
N ASP A 105 20.42 24.73 8.23
CA ASP A 105 21.49 24.85 9.23
C ASP A 105 22.78 24.15 8.81
N GLY A 106 22.78 23.39 7.71
CA GLY A 106 23.94 22.64 7.22
C GLY A 106 24.29 21.40 8.05
N THR A 107 23.37 20.92 8.86
CA THR A 107 23.55 19.75 9.78
C THR A 107 22.83 18.50 9.29
N GLN A 108 22.23 18.55 8.11
CA GLN A 108 21.39 17.48 7.56
C GLN A 108 22.15 16.17 7.34
N ALA A 109 21.45 15.05 7.52
CA ALA A 109 21.90 13.76 6.98
C ALA A 109 21.66 13.71 5.46
N ALA A 110 22.46 12.91 4.76
CA ALA A 110 22.26 12.72 3.31
C ALA A 110 20.91 12.06 3.00
N VAL A 111 20.46 11.16 3.87
CA VAL A 111 19.20 10.41 3.72
C VAL A 111 18.53 10.24 5.08
N TYR A 112 17.22 10.51 5.13
CA TYR A 112 16.34 10.20 6.25
C TYR A 112 15.38 9.07 5.88
N GLN A 113 15.34 8.02 6.68
CA GLN A 113 14.35 6.94 6.58
C GLN A 113 13.20 7.24 7.55
N TYR A 114 11.98 7.47 7.04
CA TYR A 114 10.80 7.67 7.88
C TYR A 114 10.00 6.38 7.94
N ALA A 115 10.18 5.66 9.03
CA ALA A 115 9.62 4.34 9.29
C ALA A 115 9.15 4.27 10.74
N VAL A 116 8.23 3.36 11.06
CA VAL A 116 7.67 3.19 12.41
C VAL A 116 7.65 1.75 12.91
N THR A 117 8.05 0.80 12.09
CA THR A 117 7.93 -0.64 12.43
C THR A 117 8.78 -1.04 13.62
N ASP A 118 9.87 -0.37 13.90
CA ASP A 118 10.72 -0.60 15.06
C ASP A 118 10.04 -0.21 16.39
N THR A 119 9.14 0.78 16.34
CA THR A 119 8.42 1.30 17.52
C THR A 119 6.96 0.87 17.57
N ASN A 120 6.33 0.69 16.43
CA ASN A 120 4.92 0.32 16.31
C ASN A 120 4.68 -0.66 15.16
N PRO A 121 5.13 -1.92 15.27
CA PRO A 121 5.00 -2.92 14.22
C PRO A 121 3.51 -3.25 13.94
N CYS A 122 3.12 -3.23 12.67
CA CYS A 122 1.79 -3.63 12.22
C CYS A 122 1.89 -4.92 11.41
N ALA A 123 1.57 -6.07 12.01
CA ALA A 123 1.48 -7.32 11.27
C ALA A 123 0.34 -7.27 10.24
N MET A 124 0.52 -7.89 9.08
CA MET A 124 -0.50 -7.99 8.03
C MET A 124 -1.81 -8.57 8.56
N THR A 125 -1.74 -9.57 9.44
CA THR A 125 -2.91 -10.17 10.09
C THR A 125 -3.66 -9.15 10.95
N ARG A 126 -2.94 -8.30 11.68
CA ARG A 126 -3.53 -7.23 12.48
C ARG A 126 -4.21 -6.17 11.62
N TYR A 127 -3.61 -5.84 10.48
CA TYR A 127 -4.19 -4.91 9.52
C TYR A 127 -5.54 -5.43 8.99
N LEU A 128 -5.61 -6.70 8.60
CA LEU A 128 -6.85 -7.35 8.16
C LEU A 128 -7.92 -7.38 9.25
N GLU A 129 -7.52 -7.69 10.48
CA GLU A 129 -8.41 -7.68 11.66
C GLU A 129 -9.02 -6.30 11.90
N LEU A 130 -8.23 -5.23 11.81
CA LEU A 130 -8.71 -3.85 11.99
C LEU A 130 -9.75 -3.47 10.92
N ILE A 131 -9.58 -3.90 9.68
CA ILE A 131 -10.58 -3.71 8.62
C ILE A 131 -11.88 -4.44 8.98
N GLY A 132 -11.79 -5.68 9.46
CA GLY A 132 -12.95 -6.46 9.91
C GLY A 132 -13.68 -5.79 11.08
N LEU A 133 -12.95 -5.31 12.08
CA LEU A 133 -13.50 -4.56 13.20
C LEU A 133 -14.25 -3.30 12.76
N TYR A 134 -13.66 -2.52 11.86
CA TYR A 134 -14.29 -1.32 11.31
C TYR A 134 -15.58 -1.65 10.54
N LYS A 135 -15.59 -2.73 9.77
CA LYS A 135 -16.75 -3.22 9.03
C LYS A 135 -17.91 -3.56 9.98
N ARG A 136 -17.63 -4.34 11.04
CA ARG A 136 -18.61 -4.70 12.08
C ARG A 136 -19.15 -3.46 12.79
N LYS A 137 -18.27 -2.53 13.16
CA LYS A 137 -18.67 -1.27 13.79
C LYS A 137 -19.65 -0.47 12.91
N LYS A 138 -19.39 -0.34 11.61
CA LYS A 138 -20.28 0.37 10.68
C LYS A 138 -21.67 -0.26 10.57
N VAL A 139 -21.75 -1.59 10.55
CA VAL A 139 -23.02 -2.30 10.52
C VAL A 139 -23.78 -2.09 11.84
N PHE A 140 -23.09 -2.22 12.97
CA PHE A 140 -23.67 -2.02 14.31
C PHE A 140 -24.21 -0.60 14.52
N GLU A 141 -23.52 0.43 13.99
CA GLU A 141 -23.97 1.83 14.05
C GLU A 141 -25.15 2.14 13.10
N GLY A 142 -25.72 1.15 12.41
CA GLY A 142 -26.84 1.33 11.49
C GLY A 142 -26.49 2.13 10.21
N LYS A 143 -25.22 2.38 9.97
CA LYS A 143 -24.75 3.13 8.78
C LYS A 143 -24.76 2.29 7.51
N SER A 144 -25.07 0.99 7.62
CA SER A 144 -25.24 0.09 6.49
C SER A 144 -26.49 -0.74 6.68
N THR A 145 -27.50 -0.48 5.87
CA THR A 145 -28.83 -1.13 5.93
C THR A 145 -29.01 -2.18 4.83
N LYS A 146 -28.05 -2.35 3.94
CA LYS A 146 -28.15 -3.32 2.87
C LYS A 146 -27.96 -4.73 3.42
N LEU A 147 -28.87 -5.64 3.08
CA LEU A 147 -28.84 -7.04 3.50
C LEU A 147 -27.48 -7.71 3.21
N PHE A 148 -26.84 -7.36 2.09
CA PHE A 148 -25.52 -7.83 1.72
C PHE A 148 -24.44 -7.36 2.70
N ASP A 149 -24.50 -6.12 3.16
CA ASP A 149 -23.51 -5.58 4.11
C ASP A 149 -23.66 -6.23 5.48
N VAL A 150 -24.91 -6.52 5.90
CA VAL A 150 -25.19 -7.26 7.15
C VAL A 150 -24.70 -8.71 7.03
N ALA A 151 -24.97 -9.39 5.93
CA ALA A 151 -24.47 -10.74 5.70
C ALA A 151 -22.92 -10.77 5.62
N SER A 152 -22.32 -9.77 4.97
CA SER A 152 -20.88 -9.71 4.76
C SER A 152 -20.07 -9.42 6.04
N GLN A 153 -20.70 -8.98 7.14
CA GLN A 153 -20.00 -8.79 8.43
C GLN A 153 -19.44 -10.11 8.99
N HIS A 154 -20.02 -11.24 8.62
CA HIS A 154 -19.56 -12.58 9.03
C HIS A 154 -18.41 -13.11 8.16
N PHE A 155 -18.11 -12.43 7.05
CA PHE A 155 -17.02 -12.81 6.15
C PHE A 155 -15.84 -11.87 6.38
N GLU A 156 -14.86 -12.36 7.11
CA GLU A 156 -13.60 -11.62 7.35
C GLU A 156 -12.62 -11.86 6.22
N SER A 157 -11.76 -10.87 5.98
CA SER A 157 -10.60 -11.07 5.12
C SER A 157 -9.65 -12.04 5.81
N LEU A 158 -9.35 -13.16 5.18
CA LEU A 158 -8.51 -14.20 5.73
C LEU A 158 -7.09 -14.05 5.18
N GLY A 159 -6.12 -14.00 6.09
CA GLY A 159 -4.73 -14.26 5.74
C GLY A 159 -4.60 -15.71 5.31
N ILE A 160 -4.11 -15.95 4.10
CA ILE A 160 -3.84 -17.29 3.58
C ILE A 160 -2.35 -17.40 3.24
N THR A 161 -1.84 -18.62 3.19
CA THR A 161 -0.45 -18.81 2.77
C THR A 161 -0.26 -18.38 1.31
N LYS A 162 0.97 -18.01 0.94
CA LYS A 162 1.28 -17.70 -0.47
C LYS A 162 0.94 -18.87 -1.39
N ALA A 163 1.19 -20.12 -0.94
CA ALA A 163 0.88 -21.32 -1.71
C ALA A 163 -0.64 -21.47 -1.95
N ASP A 164 -1.46 -21.21 -0.95
CA ASP A 164 -2.92 -21.25 -1.09
C ASP A 164 -3.43 -20.10 -1.97
N TYR A 165 -2.83 -18.91 -1.87
CA TYR A 165 -3.15 -17.81 -2.75
C TYR A 165 -2.80 -18.10 -4.20
N ASP A 166 -1.63 -18.68 -4.46
CA ASP A 166 -1.20 -19.07 -5.81
C ASP A 166 -2.08 -20.20 -6.37
N ARG A 167 -2.65 -21.05 -5.50
CA ARG A 167 -3.51 -22.17 -5.89
C ARG A 167 -4.98 -21.79 -6.08
N TYR A 168 -5.52 -20.93 -5.21
CA TYR A 168 -6.96 -20.63 -5.13
C TYR A 168 -7.28 -19.15 -5.18
N GLY A 169 -6.28 -18.28 -5.40
CA GLY A 169 -6.45 -16.84 -5.38
C GLY A 169 -7.27 -16.28 -6.55
N PRO A 170 -7.75 -15.03 -6.44
CA PRO A 170 -8.60 -14.38 -7.44
C PRO A 170 -8.00 -14.35 -8.86
N HIS A 171 -6.67 -14.32 -8.97
CA HIS A 171 -5.97 -14.32 -10.26
C HIS A 171 -6.25 -15.59 -11.10
N LYS A 172 -6.57 -16.73 -10.46
CA LYS A 172 -6.97 -17.96 -11.18
C LYS A 172 -8.36 -17.84 -11.76
N VAL A 173 -9.28 -17.19 -11.03
CA VAL A 173 -10.64 -16.92 -11.49
C VAL A 173 -10.59 -15.96 -12.66
N VAL A 174 -9.80 -14.88 -12.57
CA VAL A 174 -9.62 -13.90 -13.65
C VAL A 174 -9.06 -14.57 -14.90
N LYS A 175 -7.99 -15.37 -14.79
CA LYS A 175 -7.43 -16.14 -15.93
C LYS A 175 -8.43 -17.12 -16.54
N ALA A 176 -9.24 -17.78 -15.73
CA ALA A 176 -10.27 -18.69 -16.23
C ALA A 176 -11.36 -17.95 -16.98
N LEU A 177 -11.78 -16.78 -16.49
CA LEU A 177 -12.77 -15.92 -17.16
C LEU A 177 -12.22 -15.32 -18.47
N GLU A 178 -10.97 -14.87 -18.48
CA GLU A 178 -10.30 -14.39 -19.70
C GLU A 178 -10.19 -15.50 -20.75
N GLY A 179 -9.79 -16.71 -20.35
CA GLY A 179 -9.76 -17.86 -21.24
C GLY A 179 -11.12 -18.23 -21.81
N ALA A 180 -12.16 -18.23 -20.97
CA ALA A 180 -13.54 -18.47 -21.42
C ALA A 180 -14.04 -17.40 -22.38
N SER A 181 -13.72 -16.11 -22.11
CA SER A 181 -14.05 -14.99 -22.97
C SER A 181 -13.37 -15.08 -24.34
N GLN A 182 -12.11 -15.51 -24.41
CA GLN A 182 -11.39 -15.70 -25.65
C GLN A 182 -11.99 -16.84 -26.50
N VAL A 183 -12.40 -17.95 -25.85
CA VAL A 183 -13.05 -19.07 -26.54
C VAL A 183 -14.41 -18.66 -27.09
N LEU A 184 -15.21 -17.89 -26.34
CA LEU A 184 -16.51 -17.41 -26.77
C LEU A 184 -16.40 -16.33 -27.86
N GLY A 185 -15.40 -15.45 -27.78
CA GLY A 185 -15.14 -14.43 -28.82
C GLY A 185 -14.56 -15.01 -30.12
N ALA A 186 -13.94 -16.18 -30.08
CA ALA A 186 -13.45 -16.89 -31.28
C ALA A 186 -14.54 -17.75 -31.96
N ALA A 187 -15.68 -17.95 -31.29
CA ALA A 187 -16.82 -18.74 -31.78
C ALA A 187 -17.97 -17.86 -32.34
N ALA A 188 -17.83 -16.52 -32.29
CA ALA A 188 -18.74 -15.53 -32.84
C ALA A 188 -18.16 -14.86 -34.09
#